data_c31098a9c8804b1e39dbfced5e739a81
#
_entry.id   c31098a9c8804b1e39dbfced5e739a81
#
_cell.length_a   1.000
_cell.length_b   1.000
_cell.length_c   1.000
_cell.angle_alpha   90.00
_cell.angle_beta   90.00
_cell.angle_gamma   90.00
#
_symmetry.space_group_name_H-M   'P 1'
#
loop_
_entity.id
_entity.type
_entity.pdbx_description
1 polymer ?
#
loop_
_entity_poly.entity_id
_entity_poly.type
_entity_poly.pdbx_seq_one_letter_code
_entity_poly.pdbx_strand_id
1 'polypeptide(L)'
;MSAAANAEIIRALITDFQNGDLTAVQAHFAPDAVWDLPGRGVLAGEYKGPEAIVGFLARSFELSGGTLKLQVLDVLASDHGGAHVQRVTADHDSRRLDCVEVLAHEIVDGLIVRTYHRPDAHAIDTFFG
;
A
#
# COMPACT_ATOMS: atom_id res chain seq x y z
N MET A 1 -10.97 17.13 6.80
CA MET A 1 -11.45 17.02 5.41
C MET A 1 -12.63 16.07 5.35
N SER A 2 -13.40 16.11 4.28
CA SER A 2 -14.59 15.26 4.13
C SER A 2 -14.25 13.82 3.76
N ALA A 3 -15.19 12.93 4.02
CA ALA A 3 -15.09 11.53 3.57
C ALA A 3 -14.88 11.44 2.04
N ALA A 4 -15.59 12.25 1.26
CA ALA A 4 -15.46 12.27 -0.19
C ALA A 4 -14.04 12.67 -0.64
N ALA A 5 -13.46 13.70 -0.02
CA ALA A 5 -12.10 14.13 -0.33
C ALA A 5 -11.08 13.05 0.07
N ASN A 6 -11.27 12.40 1.21
CA ASN A 6 -10.39 11.33 1.65
C ASN A 6 -10.48 10.10 0.74
N ALA A 7 -11.67 9.76 0.24
CA ALA A 7 -11.83 8.69 -0.74
C ALA A 7 -11.04 8.98 -2.03
N GLU A 8 -11.05 10.22 -2.49
CA GLU A 8 -10.28 10.61 -3.68
C GLU A 8 -8.78 10.51 -3.47
N ILE A 9 -8.29 10.86 -2.28
CA ILE A 9 -6.87 10.71 -1.94
C ILE A 9 -6.46 9.24 -2.02
N ILE A 10 -7.28 8.35 -1.45
CA ILE A 10 -7.01 6.90 -1.50
C ILE A 10 -7.00 6.39 -2.93
N ARG A 11 -7.98 6.78 -3.75
CA ARG A 11 -8.03 6.38 -5.17
C ARG A 11 -6.83 6.90 -5.95
N ALA A 12 -6.43 8.14 -5.71
CA ALA A 12 -5.27 8.73 -6.36
C ALA A 12 -3.98 7.99 -6.00
N LEU A 13 -3.79 7.65 -4.73
CA LEU A 13 -2.66 6.86 -4.27
C LEU A 13 -2.56 5.54 -5.04
N ILE A 14 -3.67 4.82 -5.16
CA ILE A 14 -3.71 3.53 -5.84
C ILE A 14 -3.42 3.70 -7.34
N THR A 15 -4.04 4.67 -7.99
CA THR A 15 -3.83 4.96 -9.41
C THR A 15 -2.37 5.31 -9.69
N ASP A 16 -1.77 6.15 -8.87
CA ASP A 16 -0.37 6.55 -9.03
C ASP A 16 0.57 5.36 -8.87
N PHE A 17 0.29 4.48 -7.91
CA PHE A 17 1.05 3.24 -7.74
C PHE A 17 0.90 2.32 -8.95
N GLN A 18 -0.33 2.13 -9.44
CA GLN A 18 -0.59 1.29 -10.63
C GLN A 18 0.12 1.82 -11.88
N ASN A 19 0.29 3.14 -11.98
CA ASN A 19 1.00 3.79 -13.08
C ASN A 19 2.52 3.79 -12.90
N GLY A 20 3.02 3.30 -11.77
CA GLY A 20 4.44 3.32 -11.46
C GLY A 20 5.01 4.71 -11.16
N ASP A 21 4.14 5.68 -10.87
CA ASP A 21 4.54 7.06 -10.58
C ASP A 21 4.85 7.23 -9.10
N LEU A 22 6.05 6.80 -8.71
CA LEU A 22 6.46 6.82 -7.30
C LEU A 22 6.65 8.23 -6.75
N THR A 23 6.94 9.21 -7.59
CA THR A 23 7.00 10.61 -7.17
C THR A 23 5.62 11.11 -6.75
N ALA A 24 4.59 10.79 -7.53
CA ALA A 24 3.21 11.12 -7.18
C ALA A 24 2.74 10.36 -5.93
N VAL A 25 3.10 9.08 -5.79
CA VAL A 25 2.82 8.29 -4.59
C VAL A 25 3.40 8.97 -3.35
N GLN A 26 4.66 9.38 -3.43
CA GLN A 26 5.36 10.02 -2.30
C GLN A 26 4.66 11.29 -1.84
N ALA A 27 4.09 12.06 -2.75
CA ALA A 27 3.42 13.32 -2.45
C ALA A 27 2.13 13.16 -1.62
N HIS A 28 1.56 11.95 -1.54
CA HIS A 28 0.36 11.70 -0.74
C HIS A 28 0.64 11.54 0.76
N PHE A 29 1.90 11.41 1.17
CA PHE A 29 2.27 11.10 2.56
C PHE A 29 2.81 12.32 3.29
N ALA A 30 2.43 12.44 4.58
CA ALA A 30 3.00 13.45 5.46
C ALA A 30 4.49 13.15 5.73
N PRO A 31 5.31 14.17 6.10
CA PRO A 31 6.74 13.97 6.34
C PRO A 31 7.07 12.92 7.41
N ASP A 32 6.19 12.74 8.39
CA ASP A 32 6.34 11.79 9.49
C ASP A 32 5.41 10.56 9.35
N ALA A 33 4.91 10.31 8.15
CA ALA A 33 4.02 9.19 7.90
C ALA A 33 4.67 7.84 8.23
N VAL A 34 3.84 6.88 8.67
CA VAL A 34 4.27 5.52 8.98
C VAL A 34 3.43 4.53 8.18
N TRP A 35 4.09 3.58 7.54
CA TRP A 35 3.45 2.44 6.90
C TRP A 35 3.82 1.18 7.67
N ASP A 36 2.82 0.48 8.19
CA ASP A 36 2.99 -0.66 9.08
C ASP A 36 2.52 -1.95 8.39
N LEU A 37 3.45 -2.84 8.10
CA LEU A 37 3.17 -4.16 7.54
C LEU A 37 3.63 -5.23 8.53
N PRO A 38 2.70 -5.97 9.16
CA PRO A 38 3.07 -7.06 10.07
C PRO A 38 3.56 -8.27 9.29
N GLY A 39 4.25 -9.17 9.98
CA GLY A 39 4.75 -10.41 9.42
C GLY A 39 6.16 -10.70 9.88
N ARG A 40 6.77 -11.72 9.27
CA ARG A 40 8.13 -12.18 9.60
C ARG A 40 9.05 -12.18 8.39
N GLY A 41 8.52 -11.91 7.21
CA GLY A 41 9.26 -11.94 5.96
C GLY A 41 10.06 -10.66 5.71
N VAL A 42 10.71 -10.63 4.55
CA VAL A 42 11.63 -9.54 4.16
C VAL A 42 10.93 -8.19 4.01
N LEU A 43 9.62 -8.17 3.74
CA LEU A 43 8.88 -6.93 3.58
C LEU A 43 8.23 -6.43 4.87
N ALA A 44 8.18 -7.24 5.93
CA ALA A 44 7.54 -6.86 7.18
C ALA A 44 8.31 -5.74 7.88
N GLY A 45 7.59 -4.82 8.52
CA GLY A 45 8.19 -3.76 9.32
C GLY A 45 7.37 -2.48 9.33
N GLU A 46 7.92 -1.50 10.02
CA GLU A 46 7.43 -0.12 9.99
C GLU A 46 8.35 0.73 9.12
N TYR A 47 7.75 1.38 8.13
CA TYR A 47 8.48 2.27 7.21
C TYR A 47 8.11 3.70 7.57
N LYS A 48 9.11 4.48 7.98
CA LYS A 48 8.92 5.84 8.51
C LYS A 48 9.37 6.87 7.49
N GLY A 49 8.46 7.75 7.12
CA GLY A 49 8.67 8.82 6.17
C GLY A 49 8.38 8.41 4.72
N PRO A 50 8.03 9.38 3.87
CA PRO A 50 7.63 9.12 2.49
C PRO A 50 8.70 8.36 1.68
N GLU A 51 9.97 8.68 1.90
CA GLU A 51 11.08 8.06 1.18
C GLU A 51 11.21 6.56 1.49
N ALA A 52 11.11 6.19 2.77
CA ALA A 52 11.14 4.80 3.20
C ALA A 52 9.92 4.03 2.70
N ILE A 53 8.75 4.66 2.71
CA ILE A 53 7.50 4.07 2.22
C ILE A 53 7.61 3.77 0.72
N VAL A 54 8.06 4.73 -0.06
CA VAL A 54 8.26 4.54 -1.51
C VAL A 54 9.33 3.49 -1.79
N GLY A 55 10.40 3.45 -0.98
CA GLY A 55 11.43 2.43 -1.08
C GLY A 55 10.87 1.02 -0.86
N PHE A 56 9.99 0.86 0.13
CA PHE A 56 9.28 -0.40 0.37
C PHE A 56 8.40 -0.80 -0.82
N LEU A 57 7.61 0.13 -1.35
CA LEU A 57 6.74 -0.15 -2.50
C LEU A 57 7.56 -0.52 -3.74
N ALA A 58 8.64 0.19 -4.02
CA ALA A 58 9.54 -0.12 -5.12
C ALA A 58 10.18 -1.51 -4.95
N ARG A 59 10.58 -1.85 -3.73
CA ARG A 59 11.17 -3.15 -3.44
C ARG A 59 10.18 -4.29 -3.62
N SER A 60 8.93 -4.10 -3.22
CA SER A 60 7.90 -5.14 -3.42
C SER A 60 7.68 -5.41 -4.90
N PHE A 61 7.69 -4.38 -5.74
CA PHE A 61 7.59 -4.51 -7.18
C PHE A 61 8.81 -5.22 -7.77
N GLU A 62 10.00 -4.84 -7.34
CA GLU A 62 11.26 -5.46 -7.78
C GLU A 62 11.34 -6.94 -7.39
N LEU A 63 11.01 -7.28 -6.14
CA LEU A 63 11.05 -8.66 -5.64
C LEU A 63 10.00 -9.57 -6.31
N SER A 64 8.97 -9.00 -6.90
CA SER A 64 7.99 -9.74 -7.68
C SER A 64 8.41 -9.93 -9.15
N GLY A 65 9.60 -9.49 -9.52
CA GLY A 65 10.05 -9.49 -10.92
C GLY A 65 9.26 -8.53 -11.80
N GLY A 66 8.67 -7.50 -11.23
CA GLY A 66 7.85 -6.54 -11.95
C GLY A 66 6.44 -7.02 -12.28
N THR A 67 5.98 -8.12 -11.66
CA THR A 67 4.68 -8.73 -11.97
C THR A 67 3.57 -8.34 -11.02
N LEU A 68 3.90 -7.60 -9.93
CA LEU A 68 2.93 -7.21 -8.92
C LEU A 68 1.81 -6.36 -9.54
N LYS A 69 0.56 -6.78 -9.30
CA LYS A 69 -0.63 -6.08 -9.79
C LYS A 69 -1.63 -5.92 -8.66
N LEU A 70 -2.27 -4.76 -8.65
CA LEU A 70 -3.33 -4.43 -7.70
C LEU A 70 -4.65 -4.26 -8.42
N GLN A 71 -5.71 -4.85 -7.87
CA GLN A 71 -7.08 -4.62 -8.28
C GLN A 71 -7.87 -4.10 -7.08
N VAL A 72 -8.37 -2.87 -7.18
CA VAL A 72 -9.20 -2.31 -6.12
C VAL A 72 -10.56 -2.97 -6.13
N LEU A 73 -10.99 -3.48 -4.98
CA LEU A 73 -12.30 -4.10 -4.81
C LEU A 73 -13.29 -3.16 -4.15
N ASP A 74 -12.83 -2.33 -3.21
CA ASP A 74 -13.70 -1.37 -2.52
C ASP A 74 -12.87 -0.24 -1.91
N VAL A 75 -13.48 0.93 -1.78
CA VAL A 75 -12.91 2.10 -1.07
C VAL A 75 -13.97 2.62 -0.12
N LEU A 76 -13.60 2.70 1.16
CA LEU A 76 -14.45 3.25 2.22
C LEU A 76 -13.74 4.45 2.83
N ALA A 77 -14.47 5.49 3.14
CA ALA A 77 -13.87 6.68 3.71
C ALA A 77 -14.73 7.30 4.80
N SER A 78 -14.05 8.03 5.68
CA SER A 78 -14.64 8.82 6.75
C SER A 78 -13.98 10.21 6.78
N ASP A 79 -14.39 11.05 7.70
CA ASP A 79 -13.77 12.37 7.88
C ASP A 79 -12.32 12.27 8.42
N HIS A 80 -11.91 11.10 8.89
CA HIS A 80 -10.59 10.89 9.51
C HIS A 80 -9.64 10.07 8.64
N GLY A 81 -10.10 9.57 7.50
CA GLY A 81 -9.30 8.75 6.61
C GLY A 81 -10.16 7.76 5.85
N GLY A 82 -9.73 6.52 5.78
CA GLY A 82 -10.48 5.49 5.11
C GLY A 82 -9.73 4.19 5.01
N ALA A 83 -10.25 3.31 4.18
CA ALA A 83 -9.64 2.02 3.90
C ALA A 83 -9.91 1.62 2.46
N HIS A 84 -9.06 0.77 1.91
CA HIS A 84 -9.38 0.11 0.66
C HIS A 84 -9.09 -1.38 0.77
N VAL A 85 -9.86 -2.13 0.00
CA VAL A 85 -9.72 -3.57 -0.14
C VAL A 85 -9.22 -3.81 -1.55
N GLN A 86 -8.17 -4.60 -1.68
CA GLN A 86 -7.56 -4.87 -2.97
C GLN A 86 -7.16 -6.33 -3.10
N ARG A 87 -7.20 -6.82 -4.33
CA ARG A 87 -6.60 -8.08 -4.68
C ARG A 87 -5.20 -7.82 -5.23
N VAL A 88 -4.24 -8.56 -4.72
CA VAL A 88 -2.84 -8.47 -5.15
C VAL A 88 -2.47 -9.79 -5.82
N THR A 89 -1.87 -9.69 -7.00
CA THR A 89 -1.35 -10.85 -7.72
C THR A 89 0.09 -10.60 -8.15
N ALA A 90 0.87 -11.66 -8.19
CA ALA A 90 2.24 -11.63 -8.71
C ALA A 90 2.69 -13.04 -9.08
N ASP A 91 3.62 -13.15 -10.01
CA ASP A 91 4.23 -14.40 -10.43
C ASP A 91 5.75 -14.21 -10.54
N HIS A 92 6.53 -15.02 -9.83
CA HIS A 92 7.98 -14.94 -9.91
C HIS A 92 8.63 -16.26 -9.47
N ASP A 93 9.55 -16.77 -10.27
CA ASP A 93 10.33 -17.99 -9.97
C ASP A 93 9.46 -19.18 -9.54
N SER A 94 8.41 -19.48 -10.31
CA SER A 94 7.45 -20.56 -10.05
C SER A 94 6.59 -20.35 -8.79
N ARG A 95 6.68 -19.17 -8.15
CA ARG A 95 5.82 -18.78 -7.04
C ARG A 95 4.70 -17.90 -7.56
N ARG A 96 3.54 -18.03 -6.95
CA ARG A 96 2.39 -17.18 -7.27
C ARG A 96 1.82 -16.57 -6.00
N LEU A 97 1.56 -15.28 -6.06
CA LEU A 97 0.81 -14.56 -5.04
C LEU A 97 -0.59 -14.25 -5.58
N ASP A 98 -1.60 -14.53 -4.80
CA ASP A 98 -2.98 -14.14 -5.09
C ASP A 98 -3.72 -14.05 -3.75
N CYS A 99 -3.86 -12.84 -3.23
CA CYS A 99 -4.55 -12.64 -1.96
C CYS A 99 -5.28 -11.32 -1.94
N VAL A 100 -6.23 -11.21 -1.00
CA VAL A 100 -6.93 -9.96 -0.72
C VAL A 100 -6.26 -9.29 0.46
N GLU A 101 -6.08 -7.98 0.36
CA GLU A 101 -5.48 -7.15 1.39
C GLU A 101 -6.42 -6.03 1.79
N VAL A 102 -6.34 -5.62 3.06
CA VAL A 102 -6.99 -4.40 3.54
C VAL A 102 -5.92 -3.42 3.97
N LEU A 103 -6.04 -2.19 3.51
CA LEU A 103 -5.18 -1.09 3.94
C LEU A 103 -6.03 0.02 4.52
N ALA A 104 -5.78 0.37 5.77
CA ALA A 104 -6.46 1.46 6.46
C ALA A 104 -5.52 2.67 6.53
N HIS A 105 -6.06 3.85 6.27
CA HIS A 105 -5.29 5.09 6.20
C HIS A 105 -5.86 6.14 7.14
N GLU A 106 -5.00 6.72 7.97
CA GLU A 106 -5.32 7.95 8.69
C GLU A 106 -4.87 9.14 7.85
N ILE A 107 -5.77 10.08 7.61
CA ILE A 107 -5.53 11.24 6.75
C ILE A 107 -5.79 12.50 7.56
N VAL A 108 -4.80 13.40 7.57
CA VAL A 108 -4.90 14.70 8.26
C VAL A 108 -4.49 15.78 7.27
N ASP A 109 -5.35 16.78 7.10
CA ASP A 109 -5.11 17.92 6.20
C ASP A 109 -4.68 17.50 4.79
N GLY A 110 -5.31 16.45 4.28
CA GLY A 110 -5.08 15.97 2.92
C GLY A 110 -3.86 15.08 2.72
N LEU A 111 -3.14 14.74 3.79
CA LEU A 111 -1.96 13.88 3.72
C LEU A 111 -2.17 12.62 4.57
N ILE A 112 -1.68 11.50 4.06
CA ILE A 112 -1.71 10.23 4.79
C ILE A 112 -0.63 10.29 5.87
N VAL A 113 -1.04 10.10 7.13
CA VAL A 113 -0.13 10.10 8.27
C VAL A 113 0.19 8.70 8.77
N ARG A 114 -0.67 7.73 8.48
CA ARG A 114 -0.43 6.34 8.83
C ARG A 114 -1.21 5.42 7.90
N THR A 115 -0.55 4.34 7.48
CA THR A 115 -1.18 3.24 6.75
C THR A 115 -0.95 1.93 7.49
N TYR A 116 -2.04 1.23 7.77
CA TYR A 116 -2.05 -0.13 8.31
C TYR A 116 -2.26 -1.09 7.15
N HIS A 117 -1.20 -1.77 6.73
CA HIS A 117 -1.22 -2.73 5.62
C HIS A 117 -1.49 -4.12 6.20
N ARG A 118 -2.65 -4.67 5.90
CA ARG A 118 -3.11 -5.95 6.48
C ARG A 118 -3.41 -6.97 5.39
N PRO A 119 -2.38 -7.66 4.88
CA PRO A 119 -2.55 -8.72 3.91
C PRO A 119 -2.82 -10.06 4.59
N ASP A 120 -2.96 -11.11 3.77
CA ASP A 120 -2.70 -12.46 4.24
C ASP A 120 -1.18 -12.59 4.48
N ALA A 121 -0.76 -12.47 5.73
CA ALA A 121 0.66 -12.42 6.09
C ALA A 121 1.40 -13.69 5.68
N HIS A 122 0.75 -14.86 5.76
CA HIS A 122 1.36 -16.13 5.34
C HIS A 122 1.62 -16.13 3.83
N ALA A 123 0.66 -15.68 3.02
CA ALA A 123 0.81 -15.60 1.58
C ALA A 123 1.96 -14.66 1.18
N ILE A 124 2.04 -13.50 1.84
CA ILE A 124 3.10 -12.52 1.59
C ILE A 124 4.47 -13.09 1.97
N ASP A 125 4.59 -13.64 3.17
CA ASP A 125 5.87 -14.18 3.65
C ASP A 125 6.32 -15.37 2.79
N THR A 126 5.39 -16.21 2.33
CA THR A 126 5.69 -17.35 1.46
C THR A 126 6.19 -16.90 0.08
N PHE A 127 5.57 -15.88 -0.49
CA PHE A 127 5.93 -15.39 -1.82
C PHE A 127 7.23 -14.57 -1.81
N PHE A 128 7.36 -13.61 -0.91
CA PHE A 128 8.51 -12.70 -0.90
C PHE A 128 9.70 -13.21 -0.09
N GLY A 129 9.45 -14.10 0.83
CA GLY A 129 10.51 -14.67 1.69
C GLY A 129 10.59 -14.10 3.09
#